data_a25af3e6c94258473338dd5b05e766bb
#
_entry.id   a25af3e6c94258473338dd5b05e766bb
#
_cell.length_a   1.000
_cell.length_b   1.000
_cell.length_c   1.000
_cell.angle_alpha   90.00
_cell.angle_beta   90.00
_cell.angle_gamma   90.00
#
_symmetry.space_group_name_H-M   'P 1'
#
loop_
_entity.id
_entity.type
_entity.pdbx_description
1 polymer ?
#
loop_
_entity_poly.entity_id
_entity_poly.type
_entity_poly.pdbx_seq_one_letter_code
_entity_poly.pdbx_strand_id
1 'polypeptide(L)'
;MLAVRYDLPKVAAAVTKDDLLRRAPGMYRFRELTPLAPNEQPITLGEGGTPLLPLPRMAAHLGLRHLWGKDEGQNPTGSFKARGLGMALTKARTLGIKGVMIPSAGNAGGAAAVYGARGGIPVVVVMPRATEEAAIAEAIIAGAFVFTVDGSIATAGKLIAGIAAKVGWFDLATLKEPYRLEGKKTMGLELAEQLGWETPDLLMYPTGGGTGLVGIWKAYEELAAMGWIKTAQPRFVAVQAEGCAPLVKAWNEKSDTTTMWENPVTNAPGLRVPGPFAGRQMLKIMRDTGGHARAVSEREIVDAQKLLGRVEGIWAAPEAAAALAALMQMKEAGEVDAGSRIVIVLTGAGIKNAPPALPAPVHLEGDEAQVLTRVKKAIGL
;
A
#
# COMPACT_ATOMS: atom_id res chain seq x y z
N MET A 1 -10.50 -3.29 17.04
CA MET A 1 -10.62 -3.10 15.59
C MET A 1 -11.91 -3.78 15.12
N LEU A 2 -12.74 -3.08 14.34
CA LEU A 2 -13.91 -3.68 13.68
C LEU A 2 -13.46 -4.59 12.54
N ALA A 3 -14.13 -5.73 12.36
CA ALA A 3 -13.84 -6.68 11.28
C ALA A 3 -15.15 -7.20 10.66
N VAL A 4 -15.18 -7.35 9.34
CA VAL A 4 -16.24 -8.07 8.64
C VAL A 4 -16.00 -9.57 8.77
N ARG A 5 -17.05 -10.33 8.99
CA ARG A 5 -17.01 -11.80 8.97
C ARG A 5 -17.89 -12.32 7.84
N TYR A 6 -17.46 -13.38 7.21
CA TYR A 6 -18.16 -14.06 6.12
C TYR A 6 -18.54 -15.46 6.56
N ASP A 7 -19.67 -15.95 6.06
CA ASP A 7 -20.02 -17.36 6.11
C ASP A 7 -19.21 -18.09 5.02
N LEU A 8 -17.94 -18.40 5.36
CA LEU A 8 -16.99 -18.97 4.40
C LEU A 8 -17.45 -20.30 3.79
N PRO A 9 -18.09 -21.22 4.52
CA PRO A 9 -18.71 -22.41 3.90
C PRO A 9 -19.73 -22.07 2.84
N LYS A 10 -20.59 -21.06 3.10
CA LYS A 10 -21.57 -20.60 2.12
C LYS A 10 -20.92 -19.92 0.92
N VAL A 11 -19.88 -19.12 1.13
CA VAL A 11 -19.10 -18.52 0.03
C VAL A 11 -18.45 -19.60 -0.82
N ALA A 12 -17.78 -20.59 -0.22
CA ALA A 12 -17.15 -21.70 -0.94
C ALA A 12 -18.13 -22.55 -1.76
N ALA A 13 -19.39 -22.64 -1.32
CA ALA A 13 -20.44 -23.32 -2.08
C ALA A 13 -21.03 -22.45 -3.21
N ALA A 14 -20.91 -21.12 -3.12
CA ALA A 14 -21.54 -20.18 -4.06
C ALA A 14 -20.62 -19.79 -5.23
N VAL A 15 -19.29 -19.90 -5.08
CA VAL A 15 -18.31 -19.48 -6.09
C VAL A 15 -17.10 -20.42 -6.09
N THR A 16 -16.61 -20.71 -7.29
CA THR A 16 -15.40 -21.52 -7.52
C THR A 16 -14.26 -20.66 -8.04
N LYS A 17 -13.04 -21.20 -8.02
CA LYS A 17 -11.86 -20.57 -8.66
C LYS A 17 -12.09 -20.32 -10.15
N ASP A 18 -12.73 -21.27 -10.86
CA ASP A 18 -13.02 -21.16 -12.28
C ASP A 18 -14.06 -20.07 -12.58
N ASP A 19 -15.02 -19.85 -11.68
CA ASP A 19 -15.97 -18.75 -11.84
C ASP A 19 -15.26 -17.40 -11.76
N LEU A 20 -14.26 -17.26 -10.90
CA LEU A 20 -13.46 -16.04 -10.81
C LEU A 20 -12.70 -15.74 -12.11
N LEU A 21 -12.15 -16.75 -12.75
CA LEU A 21 -11.41 -16.59 -14.03
C LEU A 21 -12.30 -16.06 -15.17
N ARG A 22 -13.61 -16.30 -15.11
CA ARG A 22 -14.59 -15.82 -16.11
C ARG A 22 -15.03 -14.38 -15.86
N ARG A 23 -14.73 -13.81 -14.71
CA ARG A 23 -15.12 -12.43 -14.35
C ARG A 23 -14.08 -11.43 -14.84
N ALA A 24 -14.54 -10.21 -15.14
CA ALA A 24 -13.65 -9.12 -15.49
C ALA A 24 -12.60 -8.86 -14.37
N PRO A 25 -11.34 -8.55 -14.73
CA PRO A 25 -10.32 -8.17 -13.75
C PRO A 25 -10.75 -6.99 -12.88
N GLY A 26 -10.23 -6.95 -11.65
CA GLY A 26 -10.53 -5.89 -10.69
C GLY A 26 -10.91 -6.45 -9.32
N MET A 27 -10.94 -5.60 -8.31
CA MET A 27 -11.16 -6.09 -6.95
C MET A 27 -12.56 -6.68 -6.72
N TYR A 28 -13.55 -6.27 -7.51
CA TYR A 28 -14.94 -6.71 -7.34
C TYR A 28 -15.25 -8.05 -8.00
N ARG A 29 -14.27 -8.67 -8.67
CA ARG A 29 -14.40 -10.07 -9.10
C ARG A 29 -14.53 -11.04 -7.92
N PHE A 30 -14.00 -10.66 -6.75
CA PHE A 30 -14.10 -11.39 -5.49
C PHE A 30 -15.29 -10.94 -4.62
N ARG A 31 -16.38 -10.59 -5.25
CA ARG A 31 -17.55 -9.95 -4.65
C ARG A 31 -18.06 -10.65 -3.38
N GLU A 32 -18.09 -11.98 -3.38
CA GLU A 32 -18.58 -12.81 -2.28
C GLU A 32 -17.68 -12.73 -1.03
N LEU A 33 -16.44 -12.33 -1.22
CA LEU A 33 -15.45 -12.06 -0.18
C LEU A 33 -15.29 -10.55 0.10
N THR A 34 -16.26 -9.74 -0.28
CA THR A 34 -16.32 -8.31 0.02
C THR A 34 -17.63 -7.98 0.77
N PRO A 35 -17.68 -6.87 1.52
CA PRO A 35 -18.87 -6.51 2.30
C PRO A 35 -20.02 -5.94 1.44
N LEU A 36 -20.02 -6.22 0.15
CA LEU A 36 -21.09 -5.80 -0.76
C LEU A 36 -22.32 -6.72 -0.64
N ALA A 37 -23.49 -6.13 -0.57
CA ALA A 37 -24.73 -6.86 -0.75
C ALA A 37 -24.86 -7.38 -2.21
N PRO A 38 -25.64 -8.45 -2.48
CA PRO A 38 -25.75 -9.04 -3.83
C PRO A 38 -26.05 -8.03 -4.94
N ASN A 39 -26.93 -7.07 -4.69
CA ASN A 39 -27.35 -6.06 -5.67
C ASN A 39 -26.65 -4.70 -5.49
N GLU A 40 -25.71 -4.59 -4.57
CA GLU A 40 -25.01 -3.34 -4.31
C GLU A 40 -24.02 -3.04 -5.45
N GLN A 41 -24.19 -1.87 -6.08
CA GLN A 41 -23.28 -1.42 -7.14
C GLN A 41 -22.11 -0.67 -6.51
N PRO A 42 -20.85 -1.07 -6.75
CA PRO A 42 -19.70 -0.38 -6.21
C PRO A 42 -19.48 0.99 -6.86
N ILE A 43 -18.91 1.92 -6.08
CA ILE A 43 -18.24 3.09 -6.63
C ILE A 43 -16.87 2.60 -7.10
N THR A 44 -16.63 2.61 -8.42
CA THR A 44 -15.40 2.06 -8.99
C THR A 44 -14.86 2.94 -10.12
N LEU A 45 -13.55 2.89 -10.27
CA LEU A 45 -12.75 3.41 -11.38
C LEU A 45 -11.87 2.31 -12.00
N GLY A 46 -12.18 1.03 -11.70
CA GLY A 46 -11.43 -0.11 -12.20
C GLY A 46 -10.24 -0.52 -11.32
N GLU A 47 -10.26 -0.18 -10.02
CA GLU A 47 -9.22 -0.56 -9.08
C GLU A 47 -9.14 -2.08 -8.89
N GLY A 48 -7.93 -2.54 -8.58
CA GLY A 48 -7.59 -3.96 -8.50
C GLY A 48 -7.21 -4.56 -9.85
N GLY A 49 -7.00 -5.88 -9.89
CA GLY A 49 -6.44 -6.53 -11.06
C GLY A 49 -5.01 -6.08 -11.37
N THR A 50 -4.33 -5.52 -10.40
CA THR A 50 -2.96 -4.99 -10.56
C THR A 50 -1.98 -6.11 -10.89
N PRO A 51 -0.94 -5.84 -11.70
CA PRO A 51 -0.02 -6.88 -12.13
C PRO A 51 0.86 -7.40 -10.98
N LEU A 52 1.14 -8.69 -11.02
CA LEU A 52 2.23 -9.33 -10.28
C LEU A 52 3.41 -9.47 -11.25
N LEU A 53 4.32 -8.52 -11.22
CA LEU A 53 5.45 -8.43 -12.15
C LEU A 53 6.59 -9.34 -11.72
N PRO A 54 7.05 -10.30 -12.54
CA PRO A 54 8.33 -10.94 -12.28
C PRO A 54 9.46 -9.90 -12.36
N LEU A 55 10.42 -9.97 -11.44
CA LEU A 55 11.58 -9.07 -11.37
C LEU A 55 12.89 -9.86 -11.60
N PRO A 56 13.10 -10.42 -12.83
CA PRO A 56 14.19 -11.37 -13.07
C PRO A 56 15.57 -10.76 -12.96
N ARG A 57 15.76 -9.50 -13.39
CA ARG A 57 17.06 -8.82 -13.31
C ARG A 57 17.40 -8.43 -11.87
N MET A 58 16.39 -8.02 -11.10
CA MET A 58 16.56 -7.75 -9.68
C MET A 58 16.79 -9.06 -8.90
N ALA A 59 16.09 -10.12 -9.22
CA ALA A 59 16.31 -11.44 -8.64
C ALA A 59 17.77 -11.91 -8.88
N ALA A 60 18.25 -11.82 -10.12
CA ALA A 60 19.65 -12.13 -10.46
C ALA A 60 20.64 -11.26 -9.70
N HIS A 61 20.38 -9.94 -9.59
CA HIS A 61 21.21 -8.99 -8.83
C HIS A 61 21.35 -9.38 -7.35
N LEU A 62 20.26 -9.92 -6.76
CA LEU A 62 20.22 -10.35 -5.37
C LEU A 62 20.58 -11.84 -5.17
N GLY A 63 20.92 -12.58 -6.23
CA GLY A 63 21.16 -14.03 -6.14
C GLY A 63 19.93 -14.83 -5.69
N LEU A 64 18.73 -14.43 -6.14
CA LEU A 64 17.45 -15.06 -5.89
C LEU A 64 16.94 -15.74 -7.15
N ARG A 65 16.12 -16.79 -7.02
CA ARG A 65 15.47 -17.47 -8.16
C ARG A 65 14.09 -16.86 -8.49
N HIS A 66 13.37 -16.42 -7.45
CA HIS A 66 11.97 -16.03 -7.57
C HIS A 66 11.71 -14.75 -6.80
N LEU A 67 11.49 -13.66 -7.54
CA LEU A 67 11.12 -12.37 -6.99
C LEU A 67 10.03 -11.73 -7.85
N TRP A 68 8.97 -11.26 -7.20
CA TRP A 68 7.89 -10.53 -7.85
C TRP A 68 7.60 -9.21 -7.15
N GLY A 69 7.15 -8.24 -7.93
CA GLY A 69 6.57 -6.98 -7.47
C GLY A 69 5.06 -6.96 -7.69
N LYS A 70 4.27 -6.87 -6.61
CA LYS A 70 2.83 -6.57 -6.75
C LYS A 70 2.67 -5.08 -6.97
N ASP A 71 2.41 -4.66 -8.20
CA ASP A 71 2.43 -3.23 -8.58
C ASP A 71 1.08 -2.54 -8.33
N GLU A 72 0.88 -2.10 -7.12
CA GLU A 72 -0.28 -1.32 -6.69
C GLU A 72 -0.25 0.14 -7.18
N GLY A 73 0.84 0.58 -7.76
CA GLY A 73 0.95 1.87 -8.45
C GLY A 73 0.05 1.99 -9.68
N GLN A 74 -0.40 0.87 -10.23
CA GLN A 74 -1.31 0.82 -11.39
C GLN A 74 -2.79 1.08 -11.03
N ASN A 75 -3.13 1.23 -9.77
CA ASN A 75 -4.49 1.62 -9.39
C ASN A 75 -4.84 3.05 -9.87
N PRO A 76 -6.12 3.37 -10.07
CA PRO A 76 -6.58 4.67 -10.61
C PRO A 76 -6.05 5.92 -9.89
N THR A 77 -5.73 5.82 -8.59
CA THR A 77 -5.14 6.92 -7.82
C THR A 77 -3.63 6.74 -7.59
N GLY A 78 -2.96 5.95 -8.42
CA GLY A 78 -1.52 5.71 -8.35
C GLY A 78 -1.06 4.97 -7.08
N SER A 79 -1.97 4.33 -6.33
CA SER A 79 -1.61 3.59 -5.11
C SER A 79 -2.70 2.61 -4.65
N PHE A 80 -2.32 1.66 -3.81
CA PHE A 80 -3.24 0.70 -3.17
C PHE A 80 -4.37 1.33 -2.34
N LYS A 81 -4.30 2.64 -2.07
CA LYS A 81 -5.35 3.36 -1.34
C LYS A 81 -6.68 3.33 -2.07
N ALA A 82 -6.69 3.27 -3.41
CA ALA A 82 -7.88 3.13 -4.25
C ALA A 82 -8.78 1.99 -3.77
N ARG A 83 -8.22 0.80 -3.54
CA ARG A 83 -8.97 -0.39 -3.08
C ARG A 83 -9.79 -0.11 -1.82
N GLY A 84 -9.12 0.45 -0.81
CA GLY A 84 -9.77 0.69 0.48
C GLY A 84 -10.77 1.83 0.44
N LEU A 85 -10.43 2.93 -0.25
CA LEU A 85 -11.32 4.10 -0.31
C LEU A 85 -12.51 3.85 -1.24
N GLY A 86 -12.33 3.14 -2.35
CA GLY A 86 -13.43 2.70 -3.21
C GLY A 86 -14.46 1.87 -2.42
N MET A 87 -14.02 0.88 -1.63
CA MET A 87 -14.90 0.08 -0.80
C MET A 87 -15.57 0.91 0.30
N ALA A 88 -14.82 1.75 1.01
CA ALA A 88 -15.36 2.55 2.11
C ALA A 88 -16.40 3.57 1.63
N LEU A 89 -16.15 4.27 0.50
CA LEU A 89 -17.10 5.21 -0.07
C LEU A 89 -18.34 4.49 -0.65
N THR A 90 -18.17 3.29 -1.22
CA THR A 90 -19.30 2.44 -1.61
C THR A 90 -20.21 2.16 -0.41
N LYS A 91 -19.63 1.74 0.71
CA LYS A 91 -20.41 1.46 1.94
C LYS A 91 -21.00 2.74 2.55
N ALA A 92 -20.27 3.86 2.53
CA ALA A 92 -20.77 5.14 2.98
C ALA A 92 -22.05 5.54 2.22
N ARG A 93 -22.08 5.37 0.90
CA ARG A 93 -23.27 5.62 0.07
C ARG A 93 -24.43 4.70 0.47
N THR A 94 -24.20 3.40 0.59
CA THR A 94 -25.24 2.42 0.95
C THR A 94 -25.81 2.68 2.35
N LEU A 95 -24.97 3.15 3.27
CA LEU A 95 -25.37 3.50 4.63
C LEU A 95 -25.99 4.90 4.75
N GLY A 96 -26.16 5.63 3.65
CA GLY A 96 -26.75 6.96 3.64
C GLY A 96 -25.92 8.05 4.31
N ILE A 97 -24.59 7.86 4.38
CA ILE A 97 -23.67 8.84 4.97
C ILE A 97 -23.65 10.11 4.12
N LYS A 98 -23.93 11.26 4.73
CA LYS A 98 -24.07 12.56 4.05
C LYS A 98 -22.76 13.12 3.51
N GLY A 99 -21.63 12.79 4.14
CA GLY A 99 -20.30 13.20 3.76
C GLY A 99 -19.26 12.60 4.67
N VAL A 100 -18.01 12.61 4.26
CA VAL A 100 -16.91 12.01 5.02
C VAL A 100 -15.80 13.02 5.26
N MET A 101 -15.09 12.86 6.38
CA MET A 101 -13.92 13.65 6.75
C MET A 101 -12.73 12.72 6.98
N ILE A 102 -11.57 13.04 6.40
CA ILE A 102 -10.38 12.19 6.49
C ILE A 102 -9.13 13.00 6.83
N PRO A 103 -8.35 12.63 7.87
CA PRO A 103 -7.00 13.14 8.06
C PRO A 103 -6.05 12.40 7.11
N SER A 104 -5.25 13.12 6.35
CA SER A 104 -4.31 12.50 5.40
C SER A 104 -3.12 13.40 5.11
N ALA A 105 -1.93 12.81 5.01
CA ALA A 105 -0.71 13.47 4.53
C ALA A 105 -0.31 12.99 3.12
N GLY A 106 -1.28 12.56 2.28
CA GLY A 106 -0.98 12.09 0.92
C GLY A 106 -2.06 11.17 0.33
N ASN A 107 -1.65 10.05 -0.22
CA ASN A 107 -2.46 9.14 -1.06
C ASN A 107 -3.85 8.74 -0.53
N ALA A 108 -4.07 8.72 0.78
CA ALA A 108 -5.39 8.38 1.32
C ALA A 108 -6.41 9.52 1.14
N GLY A 109 -5.96 10.77 1.27
CA GLY A 109 -6.80 11.95 1.03
C GLY A 109 -7.18 12.09 -0.43
N GLY A 110 -6.21 11.95 -1.34
CA GLY A 110 -6.45 11.98 -2.78
C GLY A 110 -7.43 10.88 -3.20
N ALA A 111 -7.20 9.63 -2.77
CA ALA A 111 -8.12 8.54 -3.08
C ALA A 111 -9.53 8.76 -2.49
N ALA A 112 -9.66 9.29 -1.26
CA ALA A 112 -10.97 9.62 -0.70
C ALA A 112 -11.70 10.68 -1.54
N ALA A 113 -11.00 11.74 -1.95
CA ALA A 113 -11.54 12.78 -2.80
C ALA A 113 -12.01 12.24 -4.16
N VAL A 114 -11.17 11.45 -4.83
CA VAL A 114 -11.47 10.87 -6.16
C VAL A 114 -12.68 9.94 -6.11
N TYR A 115 -12.74 9.02 -5.13
CA TYR A 115 -13.89 8.12 -5.00
C TYR A 115 -15.13 8.82 -4.43
N GLY A 116 -14.97 9.88 -3.65
CA GLY A 116 -16.05 10.78 -3.24
C GLY A 116 -16.69 11.48 -4.43
N ALA A 117 -15.89 12.07 -5.30
CA ALA A 117 -16.35 12.68 -6.57
C ALA A 117 -17.08 11.65 -7.44
N ARG A 118 -16.48 10.46 -7.64
CA ARG A 118 -17.08 9.38 -8.43
C ARG A 118 -18.42 8.92 -7.86
N GLY A 119 -18.58 8.93 -6.55
CA GLY A 119 -19.78 8.46 -5.84
C GLY A 119 -20.79 9.55 -5.50
N GLY A 120 -20.51 10.82 -5.79
CA GLY A 120 -21.34 11.97 -5.40
C GLY A 120 -21.38 12.19 -3.88
N ILE A 121 -20.34 11.81 -3.14
CA ILE A 121 -20.24 11.96 -1.68
C ILE A 121 -19.27 13.11 -1.38
N PRO A 122 -19.68 14.17 -0.68
CA PRO A 122 -18.78 15.24 -0.28
C PRO A 122 -17.67 14.76 0.64
N VAL A 123 -16.44 15.20 0.40
CA VAL A 123 -15.25 14.83 1.16
C VAL A 123 -14.56 16.06 1.72
N VAL A 124 -14.25 16.04 3.01
CA VAL A 124 -13.31 16.97 3.65
C VAL A 124 -12.00 16.24 3.89
N VAL A 125 -10.90 16.82 3.44
CA VAL A 125 -9.54 16.34 3.73
C VAL A 125 -8.82 17.34 4.60
N VAL A 126 -8.34 16.94 5.77
CA VAL A 126 -7.49 17.76 6.63
C VAL A 126 -6.06 17.23 6.56
N MET A 127 -5.13 18.10 6.16
CA MET A 127 -3.74 17.76 5.90
C MET A 127 -2.79 18.58 6.78
N PRO A 128 -1.64 18.04 7.20
CA PRO A 128 -0.55 18.88 7.69
C PRO A 128 -0.12 19.91 6.64
N ARG A 129 0.24 21.14 7.06
CA ARG A 129 0.72 22.20 6.13
C ARG A 129 1.90 21.75 5.27
N ALA A 130 2.77 20.87 5.79
CA ALA A 130 3.93 20.32 5.09
C ALA A 130 3.58 19.14 4.14
N THR A 131 2.30 18.93 3.81
CA THR A 131 1.90 17.93 2.80
C THR A 131 2.35 18.36 1.42
N GLU A 132 2.83 17.43 0.60
CA GLU A 132 3.28 17.69 -0.77
C GLU A 132 2.17 18.32 -1.62
N GLU A 133 2.52 19.31 -2.44
CA GLU A 133 1.57 20.06 -3.28
C GLU A 133 0.77 19.14 -4.22
N ALA A 134 1.41 18.12 -4.79
CA ALA A 134 0.75 17.15 -5.67
C ALA A 134 -0.41 16.42 -4.96
N ALA A 135 -0.25 16.07 -3.69
CA ALA A 135 -1.30 15.41 -2.91
C ALA A 135 -2.45 16.36 -2.56
N ILE A 136 -2.13 17.63 -2.30
CA ILE A 136 -3.14 18.69 -2.07
C ILE A 136 -3.90 18.93 -3.36
N ALA A 137 -3.20 19.11 -4.48
CA ALA A 137 -3.78 19.35 -5.80
C ALA A 137 -4.72 18.22 -6.25
N GLU A 138 -4.33 16.96 -6.07
CA GLU A 138 -5.17 15.79 -6.38
C GLU A 138 -6.53 15.88 -5.66
N ALA A 139 -6.52 16.19 -4.37
CA ALA A 139 -7.75 16.29 -3.58
C ALA A 139 -8.61 17.47 -4.01
N ILE A 140 -8.01 18.63 -4.30
CA ILE A 140 -8.73 19.85 -4.76
C ILE A 140 -9.34 19.61 -6.15
N ILE A 141 -8.57 19.06 -7.10
CA ILE A 141 -9.05 18.78 -8.47
C ILE A 141 -10.23 17.80 -8.44
N ALA A 142 -10.22 16.85 -7.51
CA ALA A 142 -11.35 15.95 -7.30
C ALA A 142 -12.54 16.59 -6.57
N GLY A 143 -12.50 17.88 -6.27
CA GLY A 143 -13.61 18.63 -5.67
C GLY A 143 -13.78 18.45 -4.16
N ALA A 144 -12.77 17.93 -3.46
CA ALA A 144 -12.82 17.86 -2.01
C ALA A 144 -12.58 19.23 -1.35
N PHE A 145 -13.17 19.43 -0.17
CA PHE A 145 -12.85 20.56 0.70
C PHE A 145 -11.53 20.25 1.43
N VAL A 146 -10.46 20.93 1.06
CA VAL A 146 -9.12 20.68 1.62
C VAL A 146 -8.77 21.79 2.61
N PHE A 147 -8.39 21.36 3.83
CA PHE A 147 -7.92 22.24 4.89
C PHE A 147 -6.54 21.82 5.35
N THR A 148 -5.68 22.77 5.69
CA THR A 148 -4.37 22.48 6.27
C THR A 148 -4.32 22.86 7.74
N VAL A 149 -3.52 22.12 8.51
CA VAL A 149 -3.28 22.40 9.94
C VAL A 149 -1.78 22.45 10.22
N ASP A 150 -1.41 23.23 11.19
CA ASP A 150 -0.05 23.18 11.75
C ASP A 150 0.12 21.90 12.60
N GLY A 151 1.27 21.25 12.45
CA GLY A 151 1.59 20.02 13.16
C GLY A 151 1.50 18.75 12.30
N SER A 152 1.11 17.63 12.91
CA SER A 152 1.18 16.30 12.31
C SER A 152 -0.18 15.76 11.84
N ILE A 153 -0.15 14.59 11.19
CA ILE A 153 -1.35 13.80 10.88
C ILE A 153 -2.18 13.46 12.12
N ALA A 154 -1.54 13.33 13.29
CA ALA A 154 -2.25 13.10 14.55
C ALA A 154 -3.04 14.34 14.98
N THR A 155 -2.52 15.55 14.74
CA THR A 155 -3.24 16.82 14.95
C THR A 155 -4.48 16.89 14.08
N ALA A 156 -4.36 16.62 12.79
CA ALA A 156 -5.48 16.55 11.85
C ALA A 156 -6.52 15.51 12.28
N GLY A 157 -6.08 14.34 12.76
CA GLY A 157 -6.95 13.27 13.25
C GLY A 157 -7.74 13.66 14.49
N LYS A 158 -7.11 14.32 15.47
CA LYS A 158 -7.79 14.83 16.66
C LYS A 158 -8.85 15.89 16.32
N LEU A 159 -8.53 16.79 15.39
CA LEU A 159 -9.47 17.80 14.93
C LEU A 159 -10.71 17.15 14.28
N ILE A 160 -10.52 16.23 13.34
CA ILE A 160 -11.64 15.54 12.68
C ILE A 160 -12.47 14.77 13.70
N ALA A 161 -11.85 14.04 14.63
CA ALA A 161 -12.58 13.31 15.66
C ALA A 161 -13.47 14.23 16.53
N GLY A 162 -13.07 15.49 16.71
CA GLY A 162 -13.83 16.49 17.48
C GLY A 162 -14.98 17.15 16.70
N ILE A 163 -14.92 17.21 15.36
CA ILE A 163 -15.87 17.97 14.55
C ILE A 163 -16.77 17.14 13.65
N ALA A 164 -16.36 15.96 13.22
CA ALA A 164 -17.10 15.17 12.23
C ALA A 164 -18.54 14.88 12.67
N ALA A 165 -18.73 14.42 13.89
CA ALA A 165 -20.06 14.15 14.44
C ALA A 165 -20.91 15.43 14.59
N LYS A 166 -20.29 16.56 14.88
CA LYS A 166 -20.98 17.88 15.00
C LYS A 166 -21.50 18.36 13.66
N VAL A 167 -20.81 18.04 12.57
CA VAL A 167 -21.21 18.33 11.21
C VAL A 167 -22.19 17.28 10.66
N GLY A 168 -22.36 16.15 11.35
CA GLY A 168 -23.18 15.02 10.89
C GLY A 168 -22.50 14.22 9.78
N TRP A 169 -21.18 14.27 9.67
CA TRP A 169 -20.37 13.55 8.70
C TRP A 169 -19.56 12.45 9.38
N PHE A 170 -19.13 11.45 8.58
CA PHE A 170 -18.39 10.31 9.11
C PHE A 170 -16.87 10.59 9.16
N ASP A 171 -16.26 10.30 10.32
CA ASP A 171 -14.80 10.29 10.47
C ASP A 171 -14.22 9.04 9.79
N LEU A 172 -13.66 9.22 8.58
CA LEU A 172 -13.04 8.18 7.77
C LEU A 172 -11.55 8.00 8.07
N ALA A 173 -11.10 8.29 9.30
CA ALA A 173 -9.73 8.00 9.72
C ALA A 173 -9.46 6.49 9.70
N THR A 174 -8.17 6.13 9.69
CA THR A 174 -7.74 4.72 9.55
C THR A 174 -8.34 3.83 10.65
N LEU A 175 -9.01 2.74 10.24
CA LEU A 175 -9.63 1.71 11.09
C LEU A 175 -10.79 2.20 11.98
N LYS A 176 -11.41 3.33 11.67
CA LYS A 176 -12.70 3.74 12.26
C LYS A 176 -13.86 2.91 11.72
N GLU A 177 -13.69 2.30 10.57
CA GLU A 177 -14.59 1.39 9.89
C GLU A 177 -13.81 0.18 9.31
N PRO A 178 -14.45 -0.96 9.05
CA PRO A 178 -13.77 -2.14 8.55
C PRO A 178 -13.56 -2.15 7.02
N TYR A 179 -14.27 -1.34 6.28
CA TYR A 179 -14.39 -1.45 4.82
C TYR A 179 -13.10 -1.11 4.08
N ARG A 180 -12.31 -0.17 4.59
CA ARG A 180 -10.98 0.13 4.02
C ARG A 180 -10.03 -1.07 4.10
N LEU A 181 -10.14 -1.89 5.14
CA LEU A 181 -9.37 -3.12 5.27
C LEU A 181 -9.89 -4.16 4.27
N GLU A 182 -11.20 -4.32 4.15
CA GLU A 182 -11.82 -5.28 3.24
C GLU A 182 -11.51 -4.97 1.77
N GLY A 183 -11.51 -3.71 1.37
CA GLY A 183 -11.05 -3.33 0.03
C GLY A 183 -9.58 -3.73 -0.21
N LYS A 184 -8.69 -3.53 0.76
CA LYS A 184 -7.28 -3.92 0.66
C LYS A 184 -7.05 -5.42 0.75
N LYS A 185 -7.93 -6.16 1.40
CA LYS A 185 -7.92 -7.62 1.44
C LYS A 185 -7.89 -8.22 0.03
N THR A 186 -8.54 -7.58 -0.94
CA THR A 186 -8.56 -8.04 -2.34
C THR A 186 -7.18 -8.16 -2.96
N MET A 187 -6.19 -7.40 -2.48
CA MET A 187 -4.79 -7.53 -2.89
C MET A 187 -4.23 -8.94 -2.54
N GLY A 188 -4.56 -9.47 -1.36
CA GLY A 188 -4.18 -10.84 -0.98
C GLY A 188 -4.92 -11.91 -1.78
N LEU A 189 -6.20 -11.69 -2.11
CA LEU A 189 -6.97 -12.58 -2.97
C LEU A 189 -6.36 -12.67 -4.38
N GLU A 190 -5.99 -11.52 -4.95
CA GLU A 190 -5.31 -11.45 -6.25
C GLU A 190 -3.93 -12.10 -6.20
N LEU A 191 -3.15 -11.87 -5.15
CA LEU A 191 -1.84 -12.50 -5.00
C LEU A 191 -1.95 -14.02 -4.98
N ALA A 192 -2.90 -14.59 -4.23
CA ALA A 192 -3.12 -16.04 -4.20
C ALA A 192 -3.49 -16.58 -5.59
N GLU A 193 -4.40 -15.91 -6.31
CA GLU A 193 -4.78 -16.28 -7.67
C GLU A 193 -3.61 -16.20 -8.66
N GLN A 194 -2.88 -15.09 -8.66
CA GLN A 194 -1.76 -14.84 -9.57
C GLN A 194 -0.56 -15.77 -9.34
N LEU A 195 -0.43 -16.31 -8.13
CA LEU A 195 0.56 -17.33 -7.76
C LEU A 195 0.03 -18.77 -7.93
N GLY A 196 -1.11 -18.97 -8.62
CA GLY A 196 -1.67 -20.29 -8.84
C GLY A 196 -2.34 -20.90 -7.60
N TRP A 197 -2.90 -20.07 -6.75
CA TRP A 197 -3.52 -20.43 -5.46
C TRP A 197 -2.52 -21.01 -4.46
N GLU A 198 -1.32 -20.49 -4.52
CA GLU A 198 -0.26 -20.75 -3.56
C GLU A 198 0.15 -19.48 -2.81
N THR A 199 0.80 -19.63 -1.67
CA THR A 199 1.38 -18.52 -0.92
C THR A 199 2.85 -18.35 -1.28
N PRO A 200 3.41 -17.12 -1.29
CA PRO A 200 4.86 -16.96 -1.33
C PRO A 200 5.47 -17.39 0.01
N ASP A 201 6.77 -17.65 0.03
CA ASP A 201 7.50 -17.92 1.29
C ASP A 201 7.67 -16.66 2.12
N LEU A 202 7.83 -15.51 1.44
CA LEU A 202 8.08 -14.22 2.07
C LEU A 202 7.27 -13.11 1.38
N LEU A 203 6.60 -12.29 2.19
CA LEU A 203 5.86 -11.12 1.71
C LEU A 203 6.38 -9.87 2.42
N MET A 204 7.05 -9.01 1.63
CA MET A 204 7.60 -7.73 2.09
C MET A 204 6.56 -6.63 1.96
N TYR A 205 6.17 -6.01 3.07
CA TYR A 205 5.11 -4.99 3.06
C TYR A 205 5.55 -3.68 3.72
N PRO A 206 5.60 -2.55 2.97
CA PRO A 206 5.91 -1.24 3.54
C PRO A 206 4.75 -0.78 4.43
N THR A 207 5.05 -0.47 5.69
CA THR A 207 4.06 -0.44 6.74
C THR A 207 3.99 0.91 7.46
N GLY A 208 2.89 1.65 7.23
CA GLY A 208 2.44 2.73 8.10
C GLY A 208 1.38 2.23 9.08
N GLY A 209 0.09 2.52 8.84
CA GLY A 209 -1.01 2.11 9.71
C GLY A 209 -1.38 0.63 9.72
N GLY A 210 -0.81 -0.20 8.81
CA GLY A 210 -0.93 -1.67 8.81
C GLY A 210 -2.15 -2.26 8.10
N THR A 211 -3.07 -1.47 7.59
CA THR A 211 -4.33 -1.99 7.01
C THR A 211 -4.15 -2.89 5.80
N GLY A 212 -3.08 -2.70 5.00
CA GLY A 212 -2.81 -3.55 3.84
C GLY A 212 -2.22 -4.89 4.25
N LEU A 213 -1.22 -4.89 5.15
CA LEU A 213 -0.63 -6.12 5.69
C LEU A 213 -1.70 -7.00 6.34
N VAL A 214 -2.52 -6.41 7.23
CA VAL A 214 -3.62 -7.13 7.89
C VAL A 214 -4.67 -7.60 6.88
N GLY A 215 -4.93 -6.81 5.82
CA GLY A 215 -5.84 -7.19 4.75
C GLY A 215 -5.36 -8.43 3.98
N ILE A 216 -4.09 -8.45 3.57
CA ILE A 216 -3.50 -9.61 2.85
C ILE A 216 -3.51 -10.85 3.76
N TRP A 217 -3.10 -10.72 5.02
CA TRP A 217 -3.18 -11.80 5.99
C TRP A 217 -4.59 -12.36 6.12
N LYS A 218 -5.60 -11.48 6.26
CA LYS A 218 -7.01 -11.88 6.34
C LYS A 218 -7.48 -12.63 5.10
N ALA A 219 -7.02 -12.20 3.90
CA ALA A 219 -7.33 -12.91 2.66
C ALA A 219 -6.85 -14.37 2.72
N TYR A 220 -5.61 -14.57 3.13
CA TYR A 220 -5.05 -15.93 3.22
C TYR A 220 -5.73 -16.79 4.29
N GLU A 221 -6.08 -16.21 5.46
CA GLU A 221 -6.88 -16.91 6.47
C GLU A 221 -8.24 -17.37 5.90
N GLU A 222 -8.94 -16.51 5.19
CA GLU A 222 -10.23 -16.82 4.60
C GLU A 222 -10.11 -17.86 3.48
N LEU A 223 -9.12 -17.73 2.60
CA LEU A 223 -8.87 -18.70 1.53
C LEU A 223 -8.47 -20.08 2.05
N ALA A 224 -7.66 -20.11 3.12
CA ALA A 224 -7.31 -21.36 3.79
C ALA A 224 -8.54 -22.04 4.43
N ALA A 225 -9.38 -21.25 5.12
CA ALA A 225 -10.62 -21.76 5.72
C ALA A 225 -11.63 -22.26 4.67
N MET A 226 -11.58 -21.75 3.45
CA MET A 226 -12.36 -22.25 2.30
C MET A 226 -11.71 -23.47 1.61
N GLY A 227 -10.51 -23.89 2.03
CA GLY A 227 -9.75 -24.95 1.37
C GLY A 227 -9.19 -24.57 -0.01
N TRP A 228 -9.12 -23.28 -0.33
CA TRP A 228 -8.63 -22.79 -1.63
C TRP A 228 -7.10 -22.72 -1.71
N ILE A 229 -6.44 -22.51 -0.58
CA ILE A 229 -5.00 -22.55 -0.44
C ILE A 229 -4.61 -23.48 0.73
N LYS A 230 -3.34 -23.87 0.78
CA LYS A 230 -2.79 -24.57 1.96
C LYS A 230 -2.79 -23.63 3.18
N THR A 231 -2.85 -24.19 4.37
CA THR A 231 -2.88 -23.41 5.62
C THR A 231 -1.60 -22.63 5.93
N ALA A 232 -0.50 -22.93 5.25
CA ALA A 232 0.77 -22.23 5.44
C ALA A 232 0.65 -20.77 4.95
N GLN A 233 0.83 -19.85 5.88
CA GLN A 233 0.89 -18.40 5.61
C GLN A 233 2.32 -18.03 5.16
N PRO A 234 2.48 -16.98 4.31
CA PRO A 234 3.81 -16.43 4.07
C PRO A 234 4.39 -15.81 5.35
N ARG A 235 5.70 -15.81 5.49
CA ARG A 235 6.35 -14.96 6.48
C ARG A 235 6.11 -13.50 6.12
N PHE A 236 5.36 -12.77 6.94
CA PHE A 236 5.10 -11.34 6.73
C PHE A 236 6.24 -10.50 7.28
N VAL A 237 6.85 -9.67 6.43
CA VAL A 237 7.85 -8.69 6.86
C VAL A 237 7.24 -7.30 6.76
N ALA A 238 7.08 -6.66 7.92
CA ALA A 238 6.65 -5.27 8.01
C ALA A 238 7.86 -4.34 7.93
N VAL A 239 7.86 -3.43 6.95
CA VAL A 239 8.98 -2.52 6.71
C VAL A 239 8.60 -1.10 7.08
N GLN A 240 9.45 -0.42 7.85
CA GLN A 240 9.30 0.99 8.25
C GLN A 240 10.57 1.78 7.90
N ALA A 241 10.47 3.11 7.88
CA ALA A 241 11.65 3.98 7.81
C ALA A 241 12.24 4.16 9.23
N GLU A 242 13.57 4.20 9.37
CA GLU A 242 14.25 4.36 10.67
C GLU A 242 13.78 5.58 11.45
N GLY A 243 13.50 6.69 10.78
CA GLY A 243 13.00 7.91 11.41
C GLY A 243 11.54 7.83 11.91
N CYS A 244 10.83 6.71 11.64
CA CYS A 244 9.48 6.45 12.17
C CYS A 244 9.19 4.94 12.20
N ALA A 245 9.74 4.22 13.18
CA ALA A 245 9.72 2.76 13.25
C ALA A 245 9.12 2.19 14.56
N PRO A 246 7.90 2.62 14.97
CA PRO A 246 7.30 2.18 16.24
C PRO A 246 7.03 0.66 16.29
N LEU A 247 6.77 0.03 15.14
CA LEU A 247 6.53 -1.41 15.06
C LEU A 247 7.85 -2.19 15.21
N VAL A 248 8.92 -1.73 14.58
CA VAL A 248 10.26 -2.33 14.71
C VAL A 248 10.77 -2.22 16.14
N LYS A 249 10.57 -1.06 16.78
CA LYS A 249 10.90 -0.87 18.21
C LYS A 249 10.17 -1.92 19.07
N ALA A 250 8.86 -2.02 18.93
CA ALA A 250 8.05 -2.97 19.70
C ALA A 250 8.45 -4.44 19.43
N TRP A 251 8.81 -4.76 18.18
CA TRP A 251 9.31 -6.08 17.80
C TRP A 251 10.60 -6.44 18.53
N ASN A 252 11.59 -5.52 18.51
CA ASN A 252 12.90 -5.72 19.16
C ASN A 252 12.77 -5.81 20.70
N GLU A 253 11.84 -5.04 21.28
CA GLU A 253 11.51 -5.08 22.70
C GLU A 253 10.62 -6.29 23.09
N LYS A 254 10.24 -7.15 22.15
CA LYS A 254 9.30 -8.27 22.32
C LYS A 254 7.95 -7.83 22.91
N SER A 255 7.57 -6.58 22.71
CA SER A 255 6.32 -6.00 23.19
C SER A 255 5.14 -6.43 22.30
N ASP A 256 3.95 -6.59 22.89
CA ASP A 256 2.71 -6.86 22.17
C ASP A 256 2.03 -5.61 21.65
N THR A 257 2.53 -4.43 22.02
CA THR A 257 1.94 -3.15 21.64
C THR A 257 3.01 -2.15 21.22
N THR A 258 2.66 -1.27 20.29
CA THR A 258 3.53 -0.16 19.88
C THR A 258 3.33 1.04 20.80
N THR A 259 4.40 1.77 21.05
CA THR A 259 4.39 3.09 21.69
C THR A 259 4.39 4.19 20.64
N MET A 260 3.90 5.37 20.97
CA MET A 260 3.96 6.54 20.08
C MET A 260 5.42 6.89 19.78
N TRP A 261 5.73 7.06 18.49
CA TRP A 261 7.07 7.50 18.05
C TRP A 261 7.19 9.00 18.15
N GLU A 262 8.25 9.47 18.78
CA GLU A 262 8.54 10.89 18.92
C GLU A 262 9.28 11.43 17.70
N ASN A 263 8.98 12.66 17.29
CA ASN A 263 9.62 13.37 16.19
C ASN A 263 9.77 12.53 14.90
N PRO A 264 8.66 12.04 14.30
CA PRO A 264 8.71 11.19 13.13
C PRO A 264 9.23 11.94 11.90
N VAL A 265 10.33 11.48 11.33
CA VAL A 265 10.98 12.07 10.14
C VAL A 265 11.22 10.99 9.10
N THR A 266 10.66 11.15 7.90
CA THR A 266 10.97 10.34 6.72
C THR A 266 10.46 11.04 5.46
N ASN A 267 11.16 10.85 4.34
CA ASN A 267 10.74 11.28 3.00
C ASN A 267 9.73 10.30 2.35
N ALA A 268 9.37 9.23 3.05
CA ALA A 268 8.30 8.32 2.67
C ALA A 268 7.03 8.62 3.48
N PRO A 269 6.16 9.56 3.06
CA PRO A 269 5.06 10.08 3.87
C PRO A 269 4.06 9.01 4.29
N GLY A 270 3.89 7.94 3.50
CA GLY A 270 3.05 6.79 3.83
C GLY A 270 3.59 5.92 4.96
N LEU A 271 4.88 6.01 5.28
CA LEU A 271 5.53 5.34 6.42
C LEU A 271 5.57 6.22 7.68
N ARG A 272 5.34 7.54 7.56
CA ARG A 272 5.36 8.47 8.69
C ARG A 272 4.10 8.35 9.55
N VAL A 273 3.95 7.22 10.22
CA VAL A 273 2.80 6.90 11.10
C VAL A 273 3.31 6.57 12.50
N PRO A 274 3.39 7.58 13.40
CA PRO A 274 4.01 7.44 14.72
C PRO A 274 3.27 6.51 15.67
N GLY A 275 1.98 6.28 15.47
CA GLY A 275 1.15 5.38 16.27
C GLY A 275 0.29 4.50 15.36
N PRO A 276 0.81 3.36 14.85
CA PRO A 276 0.06 2.49 13.97
C PRO A 276 -1.12 1.85 14.71
N PHE A 277 -2.34 2.12 14.27
CA PHE A 277 -3.54 1.63 14.92
C PHE A 277 -3.66 0.10 14.92
N ALA A 278 -3.13 -0.56 13.88
CA ALA A 278 -3.07 -2.03 13.80
C ALA A 278 -1.79 -2.63 14.41
N GLY A 279 -1.02 -1.88 15.20
CA GLY A 279 0.29 -2.29 15.71
C GLY A 279 0.27 -3.66 16.40
N ARG A 280 -0.64 -3.85 17.37
CA ARG A 280 -0.81 -5.13 18.06
C ARG A 280 -1.14 -6.29 17.12
N GLN A 281 -2.03 -6.05 16.15
CA GLN A 281 -2.42 -7.08 15.19
C GLN A 281 -1.24 -7.47 14.27
N MET A 282 -0.47 -6.50 13.81
CA MET A 282 0.71 -6.74 12.98
C MET A 282 1.79 -7.52 13.71
N LEU A 283 2.09 -7.15 14.96
CA LEU A 283 3.04 -7.88 15.82
C LEU A 283 2.62 -9.34 15.99
N LYS A 284 1.32 -9.58 16.23
CA LYS A 284 0.79 -10.94 16.31
C LYS A 284 0.96 -11.70 14.99
N ILE A 285 0.57 -11.11 13.85
CA ILE A 285 0.69 -11.74 12.53
C ILE A 285 2.15 -12.14 12.26
N MET A 286 3.09 -11.23 12.46
CA MET A 286 4.51 -11.52 12.23
C MET A 286 5.02 -12.66 13.11
N ARG A 287 4.61 -12.74 14.38
CA ARG A 287 5.00 -13.84 15.27
C ARG A 287 4.38 -15.18 14.83
N ASP A 288 3.09 -15.17 14.54
CA ASP A 288 2.36 -16.37 14.16
C ASP A 288 2.87 -16.96 12.84
N THR A 289 3.38 -16.12 11.94
CA THR A 289 3.87 -16.52 10.61
C THR A 289 5.39 -16.68 10.52
N GLY A 290 6.12 -16.53 11.62
CA GLY A 290 7.59 -16.53 11.60
C GLY A 290 8.18 -15.38 10.79
N GLY A 291 7.42 -14.27 10.69
CA GLY A 291 7.81 -13.06 9.97
C GLY A 291 8.76 -12.17 10.75
N HIS A 292 8.89 -10.92 10.32
CA HIS A 292 9.85 -9.98 10.90
C HIS A 292 9.38 -8.51 10.77
N ALA A 293 9.96 -7.61 11.58
CA ALA A 293 9.87 -6.17 11.40
C ALA A 293 11.26 -5.61 11.06
N ARG A 294 11.35 -4.77 10.01
CA ARG A 294 12.60 -4.16 9.55
C ARG A 294 12.48 -2.64 9.44
N ALA A 295 13.51 -1.93 9.83
CA ALA A 295 13.68 -0.51 9.55
C ALA A 295 14.77 -0.33 8.48
N VAL A 296 14.54 0.63 7.60
CA VAL A 296 15.49 1.02 6.54
C VAL A 296 15.76 2.52 6.61
N SER A 297 16.97 2.93 6.32
CA SER A 297 17.37 4.33 6.28
C SER A 297 16.83 5.04 5.04
N GLU A 298 16.77 6.38 5.07
CA GLU A 298 16.40 7.20 3.91
C GLU A 298 17.34 6.96 2.71
N ARG A 299 18.61 6.71 2.97
CA ARG A 299 19.59 6.39 1.93
C ARG A 299 19.29 5.07 1.24
N GLU A 300 19.03 4.01 2.00
CA GLU A 300 18.67 2.69 1.46
C GLU A 300 17.37 2.75 0.65
N ILE A 301 16.38 3.53 1.10
CA ILE A 301 15.14 3.76 0.35
C ILE A 301 15.45 4.38 -1.02
N VAL A 302 16.24 5.45 -1.06
CA VAL A 302 16.60 6.15 -2.30
C VAL A 302 17.46 5.26 -3.22
N ASP A 303 18.40 4.52 -2.67
CA ASP A 303 19.25 3.61 -3.43
C ASP A 303 18.44 2.46 -4.04
N ALA A 304 17.52 1.87 -3.27
CA ALA A 304 16.59 0.85 -3.75
C ALA A 304 15.62 1.39 -4.83
N GLN A 305 15.14 2.62 -4.69
CA GLN A 305 14.28 3.28 -5.68
C GLN A 305 15.02 3.47 -7.01
N LYS A 306 16.25 3.97 -6.96
CA LYS A 306 17.10 4.15 -8.14
C LYS A 306 17.50 2.82 -8.77
N LEU A 307 17.79 1.81 -7.95
CA LEU A 307 18.17 0.48 -8.41
C LEU A 307 16.99 -0.19 -9.13
N LEU A 308 15.78 -0.17 -8.55
CA LEU A 308 14.59 -0.73 -9.17
C LEU A 308 14.27 -0.06 -10.51
N GLY A 309 14.40 1.28 -10.58
CA GLY A 309 14.23 2.03 -11.82
C GLY A 309 15.24 1.64 -12.90
N ARG A 310 16.52 1.49 -12.55
CA ARG A 310 17.59 1.13 -13.51
C ARG A 310 17.55 -0.32 -13.96
N VAL A 311 17.15 -1.22 -13.07
CA VAL A 311 17.22 -2.66 -13.31
C VAL A 311 15.94 -3.19 -13.93
N GLU A 312 14.76 -2.76 -13.47
CA GLU A 312 13.47 -3.26 -13.92
C GLU A 312 12.61 -2.21 -14.64
N GLY A 313 13.06 -0.96 -14.73
CA GLY A 313 12.27 0.12 -15.36
C GLY A 313 11.09 0.58 -14.51
N ILE A 314 11.04 0.26 -13.23
CA ILE A 314 9.92 0.57 -12.33
C ILE A 314 10.31 1.75 -11.42
N TRP A 315 9.65 2.89 -11.63
CA TRP A 315 9.72 4.00 -10.69
C TRP A 315 8.62 3.88 -9.63
N ALA A 316 8.96 3.23 -8.52
CA ALA A 316 8.08 3.04 -7.38
C ALA A 316 8.17 4.22 -6.39
N ALA A 317 7.10 4.43 -5.61
CA ALA A 317 7.09 5.38 -4.50
C ALA A 317 8.16 5.01 -3.44
N PRO A 318 8.67 5.98 -2.64
CA PRO A 318 9.68 5.69 -1.63
C PRO A 318 9.22 4.64 -0.61
N GLU A 319 7.94 4.63 -0.24
CA GLU A 319 7.37 3.58 0.60
C GLU A 319 7.56 2.19 -0.02
N ALA A 320 7.30 2.07 -1.31
CA ALA A 320 7.43 0.81 -2.04
C ALA A 320 8.90 0.37 -2.14
N ALA A 321 9.80 1.31 -2.40
CA ALA A 321 11.23 1.05 -2.44
C ALA A 321 11.80 0.59 -1.09
N ALA A 322 11.22 1.04 0.03
CA ALA A 322 11.59 0.57 1.35
C ALA A 322 11.46 -0.96 1.50
N ALA A 323 10.46 -1.58 0.86
CA ALA A 323 10.31 -3.04 0.89
C ALA A 323 11.46 -3.76 0.18
N LEU A 324 11.96 -3.22 -0.94
CA LEU A 324 13.14 -3.73 -1.62
C LEU A 324 14.40 -3.51 -0.78
N ALA A 325 14.57 -2.34 -0.18
CA ALA A 325 15.71 -2.04 0.70
C ALA A 325 15.80 -3.05 1.86
N ALA A 326 14.67 -3.34 2.51
CA ALA A 326 14.63 -4.34 3.56
C ALA A 326 14.96 -5.77 3.07
N LEU A 327 14.51 -6.14 1.86
CA LEU A 327 14.88 -7.42 1.25
C LEU A 327 16.40 -7.48 1.00
N MET A 328 17.02 -6.39 0.54
CA MET A 328 18.47 -6.31 0.36
C MET A 328 19.21 -6.54 1.69
N GLN A 329 18.82 -5.83 2.75
CA GLN A 329 19.38 -6.05 4.11
C GLN A 329 19.25 -7.52 4.55
N MET A 330 18.06 -8.12 4.38
CA MET A 330 17.83 -9.51 4.78
C MET A 330 18.68 -10.49 3.96
N LYS A 331 18.90 -10.19 2.68
CA LYS A 331 19.77 -11.02 1.82
C LYS A 331 21.23 -10.93 2.24
N GLU A 332 21.71 -9.73 2.53
CA GLU A 332 23.08 -9.50 3.04
C GLU A 332 23.30 -10.19 4.39
N ALA A 333 22.29 -10.21 5.25
CA ALA A 333 22.30 -10.92 6.53
C ALA A 333 22.18 -12.45 6.43
N GLY A 334 21.98 -13.01 5.23
CA GLY A 334 21.81 -14.46 5.04
C GLY A 334 20.46 -15.00 5.52
N GLU A 335 19.45 -14.15 5.72
CA GLU A 335 18.12 -14.53 6.26
C GLU A 335 17.14 -14.99 5.18
N VAL A 336 17.54 -14.93 3.91
CA VAL A 336 16.72 -15.25 2.75
C VAL A 336 17.45 -16.25 1.86
N ASP A 337 16.86 -17.41 1.69
CA ASP A 337 17.40 -18.47 0.81
C ASP A 337 17.20 -18.11 -0.66
N ALA A 338 18.17 -18.50 -1.51
CA ALA A 338 18.12 -18.25 -2.94
C ALA A 338 16.90 -18.86 -3.65
N GLY A 339 16.34 -19.93 -3.11
CA GLY A 339 15.17 -20.63 -3.64
C GLY A 339 13.83 -20.07 -3.17
N SER A 340 13.81 -19.14 -2.22
CA SER A 340 12.58 -18.58 -1.66
C SER A 340 11.74 -17.85 -2.73
N ARG A 341 10.43 -18.04 -2.65
CA ARG A 341 9.42 -17.33 -3.45
C ARG A 341 9.06 -16.03 -2.73
N ILE A 342 9.45 -14.89 -3.26
CA ILE A 342 9.37 -13.60 -2.57
C ILE A 342 8.47 -12.65 -3.35
N VAL A 343 7.54 -12.02 -2.64
CA VAL A 343 6.74 -10.91 -3.16
C VAL A 343 7.09 -9.64 -2.40
N ILE A 344 7.46 -8.58 -3.13
CA ILE A 344 7.49 -7.21 -2.60
C ILE A 344 6.23 -6.47 -3.04
N VAL A 345 5.56 -5.76 -2.13
CA VAL A 345 4.38 -4.99 -2.48
C VAL A 345 4.79 -3.56 -2.82
N LEU A 346 4.68 -3.20 -4.10
CA LEU A 346 4.94 -1.87 -4.62
C LEU A 346 3.68 -1.01 -4.43
N THR A 347 3.55 -0.41 -3.26
CA THR A 347 2.29 0.20 -2.77
C THR A 347 1.84 1.45 -3.49
N GLY A 348 2.70 2.07 -4.30
CA GLY A 348 2.37 3.27 -5.07
C GLY A 348 3.40 3.60 -6.15
N ALA A 349 2.97 4.39 -7.12
CA ALA A 349 3.82 4.89 -8.20
C ALA A 349 4.71 6.05 -7.74
N GLY A 350 5.94 6.10 -8.24
CA GLY A 350 6.93 7.13 -7.89
C GLY A 350 6.49 8.54 -8.29
N ILE A 351 5.73 8.66 -9.36
CA ILE A 351 5.20 9.93 -9.85
C ILE A 351 4.31 10.66 -8.83
N LYS A 352 3.85 9.97 -7.80
CA LYS A 352 3.03 10.55 -6.72
C LYS A 352 3.85 11.35 -5.70
N ASN A 353 5.15 11.27 -5.75
CA ASN A 353 6.08 11.86 -4.79
C ASN A 353 7.10 12.74 -5.51
N ALA A 354 7.73 13.65 -4.79
CA ALA A 354 8.90 14.35 -5.29
C ALA A 354 10.00 13.33 -5.66
N PRO A 355 10.66 13.48 -6.83
CA PRO A 355 11.73 12.57 -7.21
C PRO A 355 12.92 12.68 -6.22
N PRO A 356 13.65 11.59 -6.00
CA PRO A 356 14.91 11.69 -5.25
C PRO A 356 15.91 12.57 -6.00
N ALA A 357 16.94 13.04 -5.31
CA ALA A 357 18.02 13.79 -5.96
C ALA A 357 18.61 12.98 -7.13
N LEU A 358 18.55 13.54 -8.32
CA LEU A 358 19.04 12.95 -9.57
C LEU A 358 20.13 13.87 -10.17
N PRO A 359 21.06 13.31 -10.97
CA PRO A 359 22.00 14.15 -11.73
C PRO A 359 21.22 15.02 -12.73
N ALA A 360 21.69 16.24 -12.95
CA ALA A 360 21.13 17.09 -13.97
C ALA A 360 21.33 16.47 -15.37
N PRO A 361 20.37 16.66 -16.29
CA PRO A 361 20.57 16.25 -17.67
C PRO A 361 21.70 17.04 -18.31
N VAL A 362 22.47 16.39 -19.17
CA VAL A 362 23.54 17.04 -19.92
C VAL A 362 22.90 17.84 -21.07
N HIS A 363 23.13 19.14 -21.06
CA HIS A 363 22.73 19.98 -22.21
C HIS A 363 23.72 19.78 -23.37
N LEU A 364 23.17 19.49 -24.56
CA LEU A 364 23.96 19.32 -25.78
C LEU A 364 23.99 20.61 -26.57
N GLU A 365 25.18 21.16 -26.76
CA GLU A 365 25.44 22.35 -27.57
C GLU A 365 26.44 22.03 -28.68
N GLY A 366 26.34 22.73 -29.80
CA GLY A 366 27.20 22.60 -30.94
C GLY A 366 26.54 22.00 -32.16
N ASP A 367 27.34 21.74 -33.21
CA ASP A 367 26.89 21.08 -34.43
C ASP A 367 26.73 19.55 -34.23
N GLU A 368 26.20 18.88 -35.23
CA GLU A 368 25.94 17.43 -35.20
C GLU A 368 27.18 16.60 -34.85
N ALA A 369 28.33 16.95 -35.37
CA ALA A 369 29.56 16.19 -35.13
C ALA A 369 30.06 16.33 -33.67
N GLN A 370 29.91 17.52 -33.08
CA GLN A 370 30.25 17.80 -31.67
C GLN A 370 29.26 17.08 -30.74
N VAL A 371 27.96 17.10 -31.05
CA VAL A 371 26.92 16.37 -30.33
C VAL A 371 27.17 14.87 -30.39
N LEU A 372 27.46 14.33 -31.61
CA LEU A 372 27.73 12.92 -31.79
C LEU A 372 28.94 12.45 -30.96
N THR A 373 30.02 13.25 -30.89
CA THR A 373 31.19 12.94 -30.08
C THR A 373 30.86 12.87 -28.59
N ARG A 374 30.04 13.82 -28.08
CA ARG A 374 29.60 13.83 -26.67
C ARG A 374 28.71 12.63 -26.35
N VAL A 375 27.76 12.31 -27.24
CA VAL A 375 26.87 11.15 -27.09
C VAL A 375 27.67 9.85 -27.05
N LYS A 376 28.58 9.64 -28.02
CA LYS A 376 29.45 8.44 -28.06
C LYS A 376 30.24 8.28 -26.77
N LYS A 377 30.87 9.35 -26.27
CA LYS A 377 31.60 9.32 -25.01
C LYS A 377 30.67 8.95 -23.83
N ALA A 378 29.43 9.45 -23.79
CA ALA A 378 28.48 9.18 -22.71
C ALA A 378 28.02 7.72 -22.70
N ILE A 379 27.88 7.08 -23.88
CA ILE A 379 27.43 5.68 -24.01
C ILE A 379 28.60 4.67 -24.11
N GLY A 380 29.85 5.13 -23.98
CA GLY A 380 31.02 4.26 -23.97
C GLY A 380 31.50 3.77 -25.37
N LEU A 381 31.20 4.53 -26.44
CA LEU A 381 31.61 4.27 -27.82
C LEU A 381 32.70 5.24 -28.28
#